data_d683d26c49999ef3aad1776f5c57f89d
#
_entry.id   d683d26c49999ef3aad1776f5c57f89d
#
_cell.length_a   1.000
_cell.length_b   1.000
_cell.length_c   1.000
_cell.angle_alpha   90.00
_cell.angle_beta   90.00
_cell.angle_gamma   90.00
#
_symmetry.space_group_name_H-M   'P 1'
#
loop_
_entity.id
_entity.type
_entity.pdbx_description
1 polymer ?
#
loop_
_entity_poly.entity_id
_entity_poly.type
_entity_poly.pdbx_seq_one_letter_code
_entity_poly.pdbx_strand_id
1 'polypeptide(L)'
;MPLKEELRSPLQPPTYGNLVTILSIDGGGVRGIIPSVILDFLEHELQQLDGEDARLADYFDVIAGTSTGGLVTAMLTAPNEDGRPLFAAKDVKSFYLEHCPKIFPHDGNPLAPATKVIKALSGPQYDGEHLHMIIQEKLQEKRLHEALTNIVIPTFDIKRLQSTIFSSYQMSSTVFQPDQDHYYADSLQFRLTC
;
A
#
# COMPACT_ATOMS: atom_id res chain seq x y z
N MET A 1 -27.55 4.58 30.16
CA MET A 1 -26.12 4.24 30.29
C MET A 1 -25.62 3.97 28.90
N PRO A 2 -24.81 4.82 28.30
CA PRO A 2 -24.24 4.54 26.97
C PRO A 2 -23.13 3.51 27.16
N LEU A 3 -23.20 2.43 26.38
CA LEU A 3 -22.16 1.44 26.24
C LEU A 3 -20.90 2.15 25.74
N LYS A 4 -19.82 2.05 26.48
CA LYS A 4 -18.49 2.46 26.03
C LYS A 4 -18.17 1.67 24.77
N GLU A 5 -18.10 2.37 23.67
CA GLU A 5 -17.44 1.94 22.45
C GLU A 5 -15.99 1.64 22.84
N GLU A 6 -15.65 0.38 23.02
CA GLU A 6 -14.26 -0.04 23.14
C GLU A 6 -13.61 0.29 21.81
N LEU A 7 -12.80 1.33 21.80
CA LEU A 7 -11.83 1.61 20.76
C LEU A 7 -10.98 0.35 20.60
N ARG A 8 -11.33 -0.50 19.64
CA ARG A 8 -10.46 -1.59 19.20
C ARG A 8 -9.20 -0.95 18.69
N SER A 9 -8.12 -1.06 19.45
CA SER A 9 -6.80 -0.74 18.96
C SER A 9 -6.56 -1.60 17.71
N PRO A 10 -6.34 -1.04 16.53
CA PRO A 10 -6.11 -1.83 15.31
C PRO A 10 -4.80 -2.63 15.34
N LEU A 11 -3.99 -2.45 16.36
CA LEU A 11 -2.68 -3.05 16.50
C LEU A 11 -2.66 -3.97 17.74
N GLN A 12 -3.40 -5.07 17.69
CA GLN A 12 -3.12 -6.14 18.63
C GLN A 12 -1.89 -6.91 18.14
N PRO A 13 -0.81 -6.98 18.94
CA PRO A 13 0.27 -7.91 18.63
C PRO A 13 -0.32 -9.32 18.56
N PRO A 14 0.20 -10.23 17.71
CA PRO A 14 -0.27 -11.61 17.63
C PRO A 14 -0.08 -12.28 19.00
N THR A 15 -1.16 -12.36 19.79
CA THR A 15 -1.09 -12.80 21.18
C THR A 15 -1.35 -14.28 21.37
N TYR A 16 -1.77 -14.99 20.32
CA TYR A 16 -2.26 -16.37 20.47
C TYR A 16 -1.62 -17.40 19.53
N GLY A 17 -0.70 -17.01 18.66
CA GLY A 17 -0.03 -17.91 17.73
C GLY A 17 1.49 -17.97 17.97
N ASN A 18 2.09 -19.13 17.79
CA ASN A 18 3.54 -19.29 17.70
C ASN A 18 4.09 -18.86 16.32
N LEU A 19 3.22 -18.44 15.41
CA LEU A 19 3.54 -18.09 14.02
C LEU A 19 2.99 -16.70 13.71
N VAL A 20 3.82 -15.90 13.06
CA VAL A 20 3.42 -14.60 12.48
C VAL A 20 3.22 -14.81 10.98
N THR A 21 2.05 -14.47 10.48
CA THR A 21 1.73 -14.58 9.05
C THR A 21 2.05 -13.28 8.33
N ILE A 22 2.85 -13.37 7.27
CA ILE A 22 3.30 -12.20 6.50
C ILE A 22 2.97 -12.39 5.03
N LEU A 23 2.23 -11.47 4.44
CA LEU A 23 2.05 -11.35 3.00
C LEU A 23 3.01 -10.30 2.47
N SER A 24 3.96 -10.70 1.62
CA SER A 24 4.90 -9.78 0.96
C SER A 24 4.59 -9.68 -0.53
N ILE A 25 4.41 -8.44 -1.01
CA ILE A 25 4.00 -8.15 -2.39
C ILE A 25 5.11 -7.33 -3.05
N ASP A 26 5.81 -7.96 -4.00
CA ASP A 26 6.88 -7.30 -4.73
C ASP A 26 6.36 -6.23 -5.68
N GLY A 27 7.15 -5.16 -5.86
CA GLY A 27 6.92 -4.16 -6.87
C GLY A 27 7.20 -4.68 -8.28
N GLY A 28 6.87 -3.89 -9.26
CA GLY A 28 7.14 -4.27 -10.65
C GLY A 28 6.36 -3.47 -11.69
N GLY A 29 5.79 -2.33 -11.33
CA GLY A 29 4.97 -1.53 -12.24
C GLY A 29 3.77 -2.32 -12.75
N VAL A 30 3.60 -2.38 -14.07
CA VAL A 30 2.49 -3.13 -14.71
C VAL A 30 2.47 -4.62 -14.37
N ARG A 31 3.61 -5.20 -13.97
CA ARG A 31 3.68 -6.61 -13.58
C ARG A 31 2.93 -6.93 -12.29
N GLY A 32 2.50 -5.91 -11.54
CA GLY A 32 1.61 -6.05 -10.39
C GLY A 32 0.27 -6.72 -10.71
N ILE A 33 -0.08 -6.86 -12.00
CA ILE A 33 -1.22 -7.66 -12.44
C ILE A 33 -1.01 -9.16 -12.11
N ILE A 34 0.22 -9.64 -12.04
CA ILE A 34 0.51 -11.05 -11.70
C ILE A 34 0.13 -11.34 -10.25
N PRO A 35 0.67 -10.64 -9.24
CA PRO A 35 0.22 -10.83 -7.87
C PRO A 35 -1.26 -10.53 -7.68
N SER A 36 -1.87 -9.60 -8.42
CA SER A 36 -3.30 -9.32 -8.29
C SER A 36 -4.18 -10.53 -8.65
N VAL A 37 -3.80 -11.33 -9.64
CA VAL A 37 -4.51 -12.56 -10.00
C VAL A 37 -4.33 -13.63 -8.92
N ILE A 38 -3.13 -13.74 -8.35
CA ILE A 38 -2.84 -14.70 -7.28
C ILE A 38 -3.62 -14.34 -6.01
N LEU A 39 -3.65 -13.06 -5.67
CA LEU A 39 -4.37 -12.55 -4.49
C LEU A 39 -5.89 -12.69 -4.63
N ASP A 40 -6.44 -12.43 -5.82
CA ASP A 40 -7.85 -12.66 -6.15
C ASP A 40 -8.21 -14.15 -5.93
N PHE A 41 -7.40 -15.06 -6.46
CA PHE A 41 -7.59 -16.49 -6.26
C PHE A 41 -7.49 -16.88 -4.77
N LEU A 42 -6.48 -16.39 -4.06
CA LEU A 42 -6.28 -16.68 -2.64
C LEU A 42 -7.47 -16.19 -1.79
N GLU A 43 -7.92 -14.95 -2.00
CA GLU A 43 -9.08 -14.41 -1.28
C GLU A 43 -10.34 -15.22 -1.59
N HIS A 44 -10.52 -15.64 -2.85
CA HIS A 44 -11.65 -16.49 -3.23
C HIS A 44 -11.64 -17.82 -2.48
N GLU A 45 -10.49 -18.50 -2.38
CA GLU A 45 -10.37 -19.76 -1.62
C GLU A 45 -10.65 -19.56 -0.13
N LEU A 46 -10.18 -18.46 0.46
CA LEU A 46 -10.49 -18.12 1.85
C LEU A 46 -11.99 -17.85 2.05
N GLN A 47 -12.64 -17.22 1.09
CA GLN A 47 -14.08 -17.00 1.12
C GLN A 47 -14.90 -18.30 1.03
N GLN A 48 -14.38 -19.32 0.35
CA GLN A 48 -15.03 -20.64 0.33
C GLN A 48 -14.99 -21.32 1.71
N LEU A 49 -13.98 -21.00 2.53
CA LEU A 49 -13.79 -21.57 3.86
C LEU A 49 -14.58 -20.79 4.94
N ASP A 50 -14.51 -19.47 4.92
CA ASP A 50 -14.96 -18.62 6.04
C ASP A 50 -16.09 -17.64 5.66
N GLY A 51 -16.58 -17.71 4.40
CA GLY A 51 -17.70 -16.91 3.93
C GLY A 51 -17.28 -15.69 3.07
N GLU A 52 -18.25 -15.14 2.35
CA GLU A 52 -18.02 -14.10 1.33
C GLU A 52 -17.41 -12.79 1.86
N ASP A 53 -17.53 -12.53 3.16
CA ASP A 53 -17.00 -11.35 3.82
C ASP A 53 -15.52 -11.47 4.18
N ALA A 54 -14.91 -12.65 4.05
CA ALA A 54 -13.49 -12.87 4.33
C ALA A 54 -12.61 -12.03 3.39
N ARG A 55 -11.57 -11.40 3.95
CA ARG A 55 -10.62 -10.55 3.23
C ARG A 55 -9.20 -10.91 3.63
N LEU A 56 -8.23 -10.69 2.74
CA LEU A 56 -6.81 -10.99 3.01
C LEU A 56 -6.30 -10.32 4.30
N ALA A 57 -6.76 -9.11 4.61
CA ALA A 57 -6.38 -8.42 5.84
C ALA A 57 -6.80 -9.15 7.13
N ASP A 58 -7.74 -10.09 7.06
CA ASP A 58 -8.19 -10.88 8.21
C ASP A 58 -7.22 -12.04 8.54
N TYR A 59 -6.33 -12.43 7.60
CA TYR A 59 -5.51 -13.65 7.69
C TYR A 59 -4.01 -13.38 7.89
N PHE A 60 -3.57 -12.16 7.62
CA PHE A 60 -2.16 -11.81 7.73
C PHE A 60 -1.92 -10.80 8.86
N ASP A 61 -0.97 -11.12 9.75
CA ASP A 61 -0.54 -10.21 10.82
C ASP A 61 0.20 -9.00 10.27
N VAL A 62 0.84 -9.17 9.10
CA VAL A 62 1.57 -8.12 8.40
C VAL A 62 1.35 -8.23 6.90
N ILE A 63 1.03 -7.13 6.24
CA ILE A 63 1.06 -7.04 4.77
C ILE A 63 2.12 -6.01 4.39
N ALA A 64 3.10 -6.44 3.60
CA ALA A 64 4.22 -5.62 3.16
C ALA A 64 4.26 -5.51 1.64
N GLY A 65 4.73 -4.36 1.13
CA GLY A 65 4.86 -4.20 -0.31
C GLY A 65 5.78 -3.07 -0.71
N THR A 66 6.49 -3.24 -1.84
CA THR A 66 7.37 -2.23 -2.42
C THR A 66 6.79 -1.65 -3.71
N SER A 67 6.95 -0.34 -3.95
CA SER A 67 6.48 0.32 -5.17
C SER A 67 4.98 0.02 -5.41
N THR A 68 4.61 -0.52 -6.57
CA THR A 68 3.24 -0.94 -6.87
C THR A 68 2.70 -2.03 -5.91
N GLY A 69 3.55 -2.86 -5.30
CA GLY A 69 3.17 -3.76 -4.21
C GLY A 69 2.74 -3.01 -2.96
N GLY A 70 3.36 -1.86 -2.66
CA GLY A 70 2.92 -0.97 -1.58
C GLY A 70 1.54 -0.37 -1.84
N LEU A 71 1.21 -0.06 -3.10
CA LEU A 71 -0.12 0.38 -3.49
C LEU A 71 -1.17 -0.73 -3.24
N VAL A 72 -0.86 -1.96 -3.65
CA VAL A 72 -1.74 -3.12 -3.37
C VAL A 72 -1.92 -3.32 -1.87
N THR A 73 -0.83 -3.21 -1.09
CA THR A 73 -0.89 -3.26 0.38
C THR A 73 -1.89 -2.23 0.92
N ALA A 74 -1.81 -0.98 0.47
CA ALA A 74 -2.73 0.08 0.88
C ALA A 74 -4.19 -0.24 0.48
N MET A 75 -4.42 -0.74 -0.73
CA MET A 75 -5.76 -1.12 -1.21
C MET A 75 -6.40 -2.20 -0.34
N LEU A 76 -5.62 -3.23 0.01
CA LEU A 76 -6.11 -4.39 0.77
C LEU A 76 -6.28 -4.12 2.27
N THR A 77 -5.69 -3.02 2.79
CA THR A 77 -5.66 -2.77 4.24
C THR A 77 -6.32 -1.46 4.68
N ALA A 78 -6.49 -0.50 3.77
CA ALA A 78 -7.19 0.74 4.10
C ALA A 78 -8.67 0.47 4.42
N PRO A 79 -9.22 0.98 5.54
CA PRO A 79 -10.60 0.75 5.90
C PRO A 79 -11.57 1.60 5.06
N ASN A 80 -12.74 1.03 4.77
CA ASN A 80 -13.91 1.76 4.34
C ASN A 80 -14.72 2.27 5.55
N GLU A 81 -15.90 2.84 5.33
CA GLU A 81 -16.78 3.36 6.39
C GLU A 81 -17.29 2.27 7.34
N ASP A 82 -17.36 1.03 6.87
CA ASP A 82 -17.80 -0.13 7.64
C ASP A 82 -16.65 -0.82 8.40
N GLY A 83 -15.44 -0.28 8.34
CA GLY A 83 -14.24 -0.88 8.93
C GLY A 83 -13.78 -2.17 8.24
N ARG A 84 -14.10 -2.33 6.95
CA ARG A 84 -13.62 -3.43 6.10
C ARG A 84 -12.65 -2.90 5.05
N PRO A 85 -11.81 -3.74 4.43
CA PRO A 85 -10.93 -3.28 3.37
C PRO A 85 -11.65 -2.49 2.28
N LEU A 86 -11.06 -1.39 1.87
CA LEU A 86 -11.60 -0.52 0.83
C LEU A 86 -11.75 -1.23 -0.52
N PHE A 87 -10.85 -2.19 -0.79
CA PHE A 87 -10.87 -3.02 -1.98
C PHE A 87 -10.82 -4.51 -1.59
N ALA A 88 -11.61 -5.32 -2.26
CA ALA A 88 -11.39 -6.76 -2.28
C ALA A 88 -10.22 -7.10 -3.23
N ALA A 89 -9.59 -8.26 -3.07
CA ALA A 89 -8.46 -8.65 -3.92
C ALA A 89 -8.83 -8.71 -5.42
N LYS A 90 -10.06 -9.10 -5.75
CA LYS A 90 -10.59 -9.07 -7.14
C LYS A 90 -10.54 -7.69 -7.79
N ASP A 91 -10.70 -6.62 -7.00
CA ASP A 91 -10.75 -5.25 -7.49
C ASP A 91 -9.36 -4.73 -7.88
N VAL A 92 -8.29 -5.29 -7.28
CA VAL A 92 -6.90 -4.93 -7.56
C VAL A 92 -6.56 -5.17 -9.04
N LYS A 93 -6.98 -6.31 -9.61
CA LYS A 93 -6.76 -6.61 -11.02
C LYS A 93 -7.45 -5.59 -11.93
N SER A 94 -8.70 -5.25 -11.64
CA SER A 94 -9.45 -4.25 -12.40
C SER A 94 -8.80 -2.89 -12.33
N PHE A 95 -8.32 -2.49 -11.16
CA PHE A 95 -7.54 -1.28 -10.95
C PHE A 95 -6.31 -1.23 -11.85
N TYR A 96 -5.51 -2.31 -11.90
CA TYR A 96 -4.35 -2.36 -12.78
C TYR A 96 -4.70 -2.22 -14.26
N LEU A 97 -5.72 -2.91 -14.73
CA LEU A 97 -6.15 -2.85 -16.13
C LEU A 97 -6.61 -1.46 -16.54
N GLU A 98 -7.28 -0.75 -15.64
CA GLU A 98 -7.79 0.59 -15.93
C GLU A 98 -6.71 1.67 -15.85
N HIS A 99 -5.84 1.62 -14.84
CA HIS A 99 -4.95 2.73 -14.50
C HIS A 99 -3.52 2.57 -14.99
N CYS A 100 -3.02 1.32 -15.14
CA CYS A 100 -1.64 1.10 -15.59
C CYS A 100 -1.30 1.72 -16.93
N PRO A 101 -2.15 1.73 -17.97
CA PRO A 101 -1.83 2.41 -19.23
C PRO A 101 -1.60 3.91 -19.08
N LYS A 102 -2.24 4.53 -18.08
CA LYS A 102 -2.12 5.95 -17.79
C LYS A 102 -0.94 6.25 -16.86
N ILE A 103 -0.68 5.37 -15.87
CA ILE A 103 0.45 5.51 -14.94
C ILE A 103 1.78 5.20 -15.64
N PHE A 104 1.80 4.23 -16.57
CA PHE A 104 2.98 3.78 -17.29
C PHE A 104 2.74 3.86 -18.79
N PRO A 105 2.61 5.08 -19.35
CA PRO A 105 2.37 5.24 -20.77
C PRO A 105 3.51 4.66 -21.60
N HIS A 106 3.18 3.88 -22.61
CA HIS A 106 4.13 3.32 -23.56
C HIS A 106 4.41 4.37 -24.66
N ASP A 107 5.62 4.90 -24.68
CA ASP A 107 6.12 5.66 -25.83
C ASP A 107 6.31 4.68 -27.00
N GLY A 108 5.34 4.58 -27.89
CA GLY A 108 5.40 3.75 -29.10
C GLY A 108 6.41 4.20 -30.16
N ASN A 109 7.45 4.93 -29.76
CA ASN A 109 8.45 5.48 -30.68
C ASN A 109 9.57 4.47 -30.93
N PRO A 110 9.83 4.02 -32.18
CA PRO A 110 10.89 3.07 -32.49
C PRO A 110 12.33 3.62 -32.24
N LEU A 111 12.49 4.94 -32.03
CA LEU A 111 13.76 5.59 -31.64
C LEU A 111 13.98 5.64 -30.12
N ALA A 112 13.13 4.94 -29.34
CA ALA A 112 13.13 4.93 -27.89
C ALA A 112 14.45 4.57 -27.17
N PRO A 113 15.40 3.76 -27.71
CA PRO A 113 16.62 3.45 -26.96
C PRO A 113 17.51 4.67 -26.69
N ALA A 114 17.66 5.57 -27.64
CA ALA A 114 18.51 6.76 -27.47
C ALA A 114 17.84 7.85 -26.62
N THR A 115 16.51 8.01 -26.75
CA THR A 115 15.76 8.99 -25.97
C THR A 115 15.54 8.55 -24.51
N LYS A 116 15.52 7.23 -24.24
CA LYS A 116 15.44 6.70 -22.86
C LYS A 116 16.66 7.06 -22.01
N VAL A 117 17.86 7.03 -22.59
CA VAL A 117 19.09 7.42 -21.87
C VAL A 117 19.07 8.91 -21.54
N ILE A 118 18.61 9.76 -22.44
CA ILE A 118 18.51 11.21 -22.21
C ILE A 118 17.41 11.52 -21.18
N LYS A 119 16.25 10.86 -21.27
CA LYS A 119 15.17 11.01 -20.27
C LYS A 119 15.59 10.51 -18.87
N ALA A 120 16.34 9.41 -18.78
CA ALA A 120 16.85 8.90 -17.50
C ALA A 120 17.83 9.86 -16.81
N LEU A 121 18.50 10.73 -17.58
CA LEU A 121 19.39 11.77 -17.07
C LEU A 121 18.65 13.08 -16.74
N SER A 122 17.44 13.27 -17.26
CA SER A 122 16.69 14.53 -17.14
C SER A 122 15.60 14.54 -16.07
N GLY A 123 15.32 13.43 -15.39
CA GLY A 123 14.31 13.38 -14.32
C GLY A 123 13.56 12.06 -14.21
N PRO A 124 12.47 12.03 -13.44
CA PRO A 124 11.64 10.85 -13.26
C PRO A 124 11.11 10.32 -14.60
N GLN A 125 11.08 9.01 -14.77
CA GLN A 125 10.62 8.36 -16.00
C GLN A 125 9.12 8.60 -16.27
N TYR A 126 8.35 8.78 -15.19
CA TYR A 126 6.91 9.04 -15.20
C TYR A 126 6.63 10.25 -14.33
N ASP A 127 5.65 11.07 -14.68
CA ASP A 127 5.31 12.29 -13.94
C ASP A 127 4.64 12.01 -12.58
N GLY A 128 4.08 10.82 -12.39
CA GLY A 128 3.41 10.41 -11.16
C GLY A 128 2.08 11.13 -10.85
N GLU A 129 1.71 12.18 -11.61
CA GLU A 129 0.50 12.97 -11.33
C GLU A 129 -0.76 12.12 -11.33
N HIS A 130 -0.90 11.25 -12.32
CA HIS A 130 -2.07 10.37 -12.43
C HIS A 130 -2.15 9.39 -11.26
N LEU A 131 -1.02 8.78 -10.87
CA LEU A 131 -0.95 7.89 -9.71
C LEU A 131 -1.31 8.63 -8.42
N HIS A 132 -0.74 9.83 -8.23
CA HIS A 132 -1.02 10.65 -7.05
C HIS A 132 -2.50 11.04 -6.96
N MET A 133 -3.10 11.43 -8.07
CA MET A 133 -4.52 11.77 -8.14
C MET A 133 -5.41 10.57 -7.77
N ILE A 134 -5.11 9.38 -8.27
CA ILE A 134 -5.88 8.16 -7.97
C ILE A 134 -5.73 7.77 -6.50
N ILE A 135 -4.50 7.82 -5.96
CA ILE A 135 -4.26 7.53 -4.54
C ILE A 135 -5.06 8.48 -3.67
N GLN A 136 -5.04 9.79 -3.98
CA GLN A 136 -5.79 10.77 -3.25
C GLN A 136 -7.31 10.57 -3.38
N GLU A 137 -7.79 10.21 -4.56
CA GLU A 137 -9.22 9.91 -4.79
C GLU A 137 -9.68 8.69 -3.99
N LYS A 138 -8.89 7.60 -4.01
CA LYS A 138 -9.30 6.31 -3.41
C LYS A 138 -9.02 6.24 -1.92
N LEU A 139 -7.86 6.70 -1.46
CA LEU A 139 -7.47 6.63 -0.04
C LEU A 139 -7.84 7.88 0.75
N GLN A 140 -8.16 9.00 0.05
CA GLN A 140 -8.56 10.26 0.69
C GLN A 140 -7.59 10.67 1.81
N GLU A 141 -8.11 10.93 3.02
CA GLU A 141 -7.37 11.33 4.22
C GLU A 141 -6.97 10.14 5.11
N LYS A 142 -7.10 8.88 4.62
CA LYS A 142 -6.76 7.69 5.38
C LYS A 142 -5.30 7.71 5.81
N ARG A 143 -5.04 7.31 7.05
CA ARG A 143 -3.70 7.30 7.64
C ARG A 143 -3.19 5.86 7.79
N LEU A 144 -1.86 5.69 7.83
CA LEU A 144 -1.24 4.38 7.96
C LEU A 144 -1.66 3.61 9.22
N HIS A 145 -1.93 4.32 10.31
CA HIS A 145 -2.36 3.69 11.57
C HIS A 145 -3.82 3.23 11.56
N GLU A 146 -4.60 3.64 10.57
CA GLU A 146 -5.98 3.17 10.37
C GLU A 146 -6.04 1.86 9.60
N ALA A 147 -4.90 1.37 9.07
CA ALA A 147 -4.83 0.12 8.35
C ALA A 147 -5.36 -1.04 9.20
N LEU A 148 -6.13 -1.94 8.58
CA LEU A 148 -6.81 -3.05 9.26
C LEU A 148 -5.88 -4.14 9.76
N THR A 149 -4.65 -4.19 9.25
CA THR A 149 -3.56 -5.02 9.76
C THR A 149 -2.25 -4.22 9.71
N ASN A 150 -1.18 -4.76 10.28
CA ASN A 150 0.11 -4.09 10.23
C ASN A 150 0.63 -4.00 8.80
N ILE A 151 1.16 -2.85 8.44
CA ILE A 151 1.72 -2.64 7.11
C ILE A 151 3.17 -2.18 7.17
N VAL A 152 3.93 -2.59 6.13
CA VAL A 152 5.33 -2.20 5.95
C VAL A 152 5.55 -1.87 4.47
N ILE A 153 5.87 -0.62 4.17
CA ILE A 153 6.08 -0.13 2.80
C ILE A 153 7.48 0.50 2.70
N PRO A 154 8.50 -0.27 2.32
CA PRO A 154 9.84 0.24 2.10
C PRO A 154 9.87 1.17 0.89
N THR A 155 10.57 2.29 1.00
CA THR A 155 10.78 3.27 -0.05
C THR A 155 12.18 3.87 0.04
N PHE A 156 12.52 4.77 -0.89
CA PHE A 156 13.79 5.47 -0.89
C PHE A 156 13.57 6.97 -1.08
N ASP A 157 14.04 7.76 -0.11
CA ASP A 157 14.01 9.23 -0.20
C ASP A 157 15.18 9.71 -1.05
N ILE A 158 14.88 10.11 -2.30
CA ILE A 158 15.89 10.58 -3.25
C ILE A 158 16.49 11.93 -2.88
N LYS A 159 15.82 12.75 -2.07
CA LYS A 159 16.37 14.03 -1.60
C LYS A 159 17.38 13.85 -0.50
N ARG A 160 17.15 12.88 0.39
CA ARG A 160 18.03 12.55 1.52
C ARG A 160 18.99 11.42 1.22
N LEU A 161 18.82 10.73 0.07
CA LEU A 161 19.60 9.56 -0.36
C LEU A 161 19.61 8.45 0.71
N GLN A 162 18.46 8.18 1.31
CA GLN A 162 18.34 7.17 2.37
C GLN A 162 17.07 6.31 2.19
N SER A 163 17.16 5.08 2.67
CA SER A 163 15.98 4.20 2.77
C SER A 163 15.04 4.73 3.83
N THR A 164 13.76 4.72 3.50
CA THR A 164 12.67 5.11 4.39
C THR A 164 11.65 3.98 4.42
N ILE A 165 11.13 3.65 5.60
CA ILE A 165 10.12 2.60 5.75
C ILE A 165 8.87 3.24 6.34
N PHE A 166 7.78 3.22 5.58
CA PHE A 166 6.47 3.54 6.11
C PHE A 166 5.90 2.30 6.79
N SER A 167 5.54 2.41 8.06
CA SER A 167 5.06 1.28 8.84
C SER A 167 4.04 1.73 9.89
N SER A 168 3.00 0.92 10.09
CA SER A 168 2.05 1.11 11.19
C SER A 168 2.72 0.94 12.58
N TYR A 169 3.85 0.24 12.68
CA TYR A 169 4.58 0.05 13.93
C TYR A 169 5.26 1.33 14.44
N GLN A 170 5.70 2.24 13.57
CA GLN A 170 6.44 3.44 13.96
C GLN A 170 5.59 4.45 14.71
N MET A 171 4.29 4.37 14.61
CA MET A 171 3.37 5.28 15.30
C MET A 171 3.10 4.87 16.75
N SER A 172 3.42 3.62 17.12
CA SER A 172 3.25 3.11 18.49
C SER A 172 4.48 3.32 19.37
N SER A 173 5.64 3.60 18.78
CA SER A 173 6.88 3.85 19.53
C SER A 173 7.36 5.28 19.30
N THR A 174 6.82 6.21 20.09
CA THR A 174 7.40 7.54 20.26
C THR A 174 8.72 7.43 21.03
N VAL A 175 9.77 6.94 20.39
CA VAL A 175 11.12 7.27 20.80
C VAL A 175 11.48 8.56 20.07
N PHE A 176 11.16 9.63 20.73
CA PHE A 176 11.41 11.01 20.35
C PHE A 176 12.93 11.22 20.18
N GLN A 177 13.38 11.43 18.95
CA GLN A 177 14.66 12.08 18.69
C GLN A 177 14.36 13.53 18.31
N PRO A 178 14.74 14.53 19.16
CA PRO A 178 14.17 15.88 19.10
C PRO A 178 14.63 16.75 17.92
N ASP A 179 15.57 16.34 17.09
CA ASP A 179 16.20 17.25 16.12
C ASP A 179 15.88 17.02 14.64
N GLN A 180 15.06 16.05 14.27
CA GLN A 180 14.76 15.78 12.85
C GLN A 180 13.29 15.56 12.48
N ASP A 181 12.34 15.51 13.44
CA ASP A 181 11.02 14.91 13.20
C ASP A 181 9.86 15.88 13.07
N HIS A 182 10.10 17.21 13.04
CA HIS A 182 9.00 18.18 12.95
C HIS A 182 8.21 18.19 11.61
N TYR A 183 8.62 17.39 10.62
CA TYR A 183 7.94 17.37 9.31
C TYR A 183 7.16 16.08 9.03
N TYR A 184 7.24 15.03 9.86
CA TYR A 184 6.71 13.70 9.54
C TYR A 184 5.55 13.22 10.41
N ALA A 185 5.33 13.81 11.58
CA ALA A 185 4.34 13.28 12.52
C ALA A 185 2.88 13.57 12.13
N ASP A 186 2.61 14.66 11.44
CA ASP A 186 1.23 15.11 11.14
C ASP A 186 0.74 14.81 9.73
N SER A 187 1.55 14.20 8.86
CA SER A 187 1.19 14.02 7.45
C SER A 187 1.55 12.66 6.86
N LEU A 188 1.58 11.59 7.63
CA LEU A 188 1.64 10.22 7.11
C LEU A 188 0.27 9.82 6.53
N GLN A 189 -0.17 10.58 5.57
CA GLN A 189 -1.15 10.17 4.59
C GLN A 189 -0.52 9.13 3.67
N PHE A 190 -1.29 8.24 3.08
CA PHE A 190 -0.85 7.36 1.99
C PHE A 190 -0.36 8.16 0.77
N ARG A 191 0.57 9.09 0.98
CA ARG A 191 1.25 9.82 -0.09
C ARG A 191 2.49 9.02 -0.49
N LEU A 192 2.32 8.17 -1.49
CA LEU A 192 3.45 7.59 -2.21
C LEU A 192 4.05 8.71 -3.05
N THR A 193 5.07 9.38 -2.54
CA THR A 193 5.91 10.25 -3.36
C THR A 193 6.82 9.35 -4.19
N CYS A 194 6.53 9.24 -5.49
CA CYS A 194 7.46 8.70 -6.49
C CYS A 194 8.66 9.60 -6.68
#